data_72c40adfde6879ed5bc3921902f1cf89
#
_entry.id   72c40adfde6879ed5bc3921902f1cf89
#
_cell.length_a   1.000
_cell.length_b   1.000
_cell.length_c   1.000
_cell.angle_alpha   90.00
_cell.angle_beta   90.00
_cell.angle_gamma   90.00
#
_symmetry.space_group_name_H-M   'P 1'
#
loop_
_entity.id
_entity.type
_entity.pdbx_description
1 polymer ?
#
loop_
_entity_poly.entity_id
_entity_poly.type
_entity_poly.pdbx_seq_one_letter_code
_entity_poly.pdbx_strand_id
1 'polypeptide(L)'
;RLLDLASRHGFTCTDVKIFNSKSHWGSCTPRRSINLSLSLMLLPWHLIDYVLLHELCHTIEMNHSDRFWALMDKVTEGKALELRKELKKYHML
;
A
#
# COMPACT_ATOMS: atom_id res chain seq x y z
N ARG A 1 -10.15 4.79 -5.26
CA ARG A 1 -9.00 4.18 -5.95
C ARG A 1 -8.57 2.86 -5.30
N LEU A 2 -8.57 2.77 -3.97
CA LEU A 2 -8.19 1.53 -3.28
C LEU A 2 -9.10 0.37 -3.65
N LEU A 3 -10.41 0.60 -3.64
CA LEU A 3 -11.39 -0.44 -3.96
C LEU A 3 -11.26 -0.90 -5.42
N ASP A 4 -10.92 0.01 -6.31
CA ASP A 4 -10.66 -0.30 -7.72
C ASP A 4 -9.45 -1.24 -7.85
N LEU A 5 -8.35 -0.93 -7.16
CA LEU A 5 -7.15 -1.76 -7.17
C LEU A 5 -7.42 -3.12 -6.51
N ALA A 6 -8.18 -3.14 -5.42
CA ALA A 6 -8.54 -4.38 -4.75
C ALA A 6 -9.33 -5.30 -5.67
N SER A 7 -10.33 -4.74 -6.36
CA SER A 7 -11.14 -5.51 -7.31
C SER A 7 -10.30 -6.01 -8.49
N ARG A 8 -9.45 -5.15 -9.04
CA ARG A 8 -8.61 -5.47 -10.20
C ARG A 8 -7.65 -6.61 -9.93
N HIS A 9 -7.08 -6.66 -8.72
CA HIS A 9 -6.09 -7.66 -8.35
C HIS A 9 -6.61 -8.78 -7.46
N GLY A 10 -7.92 -8.79 -7.18
CA GLY A 10 -8.53 -9.87 -6.40
C GLY A 10 -8.27 -9.81 -4.90
N PHE A 11 -8.01 -8.62 -4.35
CA PHE A 11 -7.84 -8.44 -2.91
C PHE A 11 -9.16 -8.18 -2.21
N THR A 12 -9.22 -8.53 -0.93
CA THR A 12 -10.36 -8.27 -0.06
C THR A 12 -9.92 -7.45 1.14
N CYS A 13 -10.60 -6.34 1.41
CA CYS A 13 -10.40 -5.60 2.64
C CYS A 13 -11.75 -5.40 3.33
N THR A 14 -11.75 -5.37 4.67
CA THR A 14 -12.98 -5.28 5.45
C THR A 14 -13.40 -3.84 5.69
N ASP A 15 -12.42 -2.93 5.77
CA ASP A 15 -12.69 -1.55 6.11
C ASP A 15 -11.52 -0.68 5.64
N VAL A 16 -11.82 0.59 5.33
CA VAL A 16 -10.80 1.56 4.95
C VAL A 16 -11.03 2.83 5.76
N LYS A 17 -10.01 3.27 6.46
CA LYS A 17 -10.07 4.50 7.26
C LYS A 17 -8.99 5.47 6.83
N ILE A 18 -9.34 6.75 6.88
CA ILE A 18 -8.40 7.83 6.60
C ILE A 18 -8.02 8.46 7.94
N PHE A 19 -6.75 8.69 8.14
CA PHE A 19 -6.27 9.31 9.38
C PHE A 19 -5.14 10.28 9.11
N ASN A 20 -4.83 11.12 10.10
CA ASN A 20 -3.76 12.09 10.00
C ASN A 20 -2.54 11.52 10.72
N SER A 21 -1.60 10.98 9.95
CA SER A 21 -0.36 10.42 10.49
C SER A 21 0.84 11.11 9.85
N LYS A 22 1.87 11.35 10.68
CA LYS A 22 3.14 11.93 10.21
C LYS A 22 4.26 10.90 10.19
N SER A 23 3.98 9.63 10.52
CA SER A 23 4.99 8.58 10.60
C SER A 23 4.76 7.44 9.62
N HIS A 24 3.55 7.24 9.15
CA HIS A 24 3.22 6.13 8.25
C HIS A 24 2.34 6.59 7.10
N TRP A 25 2.63 6.12 5.89
CA TRP A 25 1.76 6.36 4.73
C TRP A 25 0.47 5.55 4.83
N GLY A 26 0.53 4.38 5.45
CA GLY A 26 -0.62 3.54 5.66
C GLY A 26 -0.29 2.36 6.56
N SER A 27 -1.30 1.58 6.89
CA SER A 27 -1.13 0.35 7.68
C SER A 27 -2.28 -0.61 7.38
N CYS A 28 -2.08 -1.88 7.73
CA CYS A 28 -3.09 -2.91 7.58
C CYS A 28 -3.13 -3.74 8.85
N THR A 29 -4.34 -4.01 9.36
CA THR A 29 -4.52 -4.85 10.55
C THR A 29 -4.71 -6.31 10.15
N PRO A 30 -4.51 -7.26 11.09
CA PRO A 30 -4.80 -8.67 10.82
C PRO A 30 -6.25 -8.93 10.41
N ARG A 31 -7.16 -8.01 10.68
CA ARG A 31 -8.57 -8.11 10.28
C ARG A 31 -8.82 -7.56 8.88
N ARG A 32 -7.75 -7.26 8.13
CA ARG A 32 -7.82 -6.72 6.78
C ARG A 32 -8.44 -5.32 6.73
N SER A 33 -8.35 -4.58 7.82
CA SER A 33 -8.73 -3.17 7.87
C SER A 33 -7.50 -2.34 7.44
N ILE A 34 -7.69 -1.44 6.48
CA ILE A 34 -6.62 -0.63 5.94
C ILE A 34 -6.78 0.81 6.40
N ASN A 35 -5.71 1.39 6.92
CA ASN A 35 -5.66 2.78 7.33
C ASN A 35 -4.74 3.54 6.37
N LEU A 36 -5.21 4.67 5.86
CA LEU A 36 -4.46 5.48 4.90
C LEU A 36 -4.24 6.87 5.47
N SER A 37 -3.03 7.41 5.31
CA SER A 37 -2.70 8.75 5.77
C SER A 37 -3.18 9.80 4.78
N LEU A 38 -3.64 10.94 5.29
CA LEU A 38 -3.93 12.11 4.47
C LEU A 38 -2.69 12.59 3.72
N SER A 39 -1.49 12.32 4.25
CA SER A 39 -0.24 12.69 3.60
C SER A 39 -0.03 12.02 2.24
N LEU A 40 -0.81 10.97 1.92
CA LEU A 40 -0.76 10.35 0.59
C LEU A 40 -1.08 11.37 -0.52
N MET A 41 -1.86 12.40 -0.21
CA MET A 41 -2.19 13.44 -1.18
C MET A 41 -0.96 14.20 -1.68
N LEU A 42 0.17 14.09 -0.98
CA LEU A 42 1.43 14.74 -1.36
C LEU A 42 2.23 13.92 -2.36
N LEU A 43 1.83 12.69 -2.63
CA LEU A 43 2.56 11.80 -3.52
C LEU A 43 2.03 11.85 -4.95
N PRO A 44 2.90 11.62 -5.96
CA PRO A 44 2.41 11.38 -7.31
C PRO A 44 1.56 10.10 -7.35
N TRP A 45 0.67 10.01 -8.33
CA TRP A 45 -0.29 8.92 -8.43
C TRP A 45 0.35 7.53 -8.41
N HIS A 46 1.48 7.34 -9.10
CA HIS A 46 2.12 6.02 -9.14
C HIS A 46 2.64 5.57 -7.77
N LEU A 47 3.01 6.52 -6.91
CA LEU A 47 3.42 6.18 -5.54
C LEU A 47 2.23 6.01 -4.61
N ILE A 48 1.14 6.75 -4.85
CA ILE A 48 -0.12 6.50 -4.14
C ILE A 48 -0.55 5.07 -4.41
N ASP A 49 -0.59 4.66 -5.67
CA ASP A 49 -0.96 3.30 -6.04
C ASP A 49 -0.04 2.27 -5.40
N TYR A 50 1.27 2.55 -5.35
CA TYR A 50 2.22 1.66 -4.68
C TYR A 50 1.86 1.45 -3.21
N VAL A 51 1.57 2.53 -2.47
CA VAL A 51 1.19 2.42 -1.06
C VAL A 51 -0.11 1.64 -0.90
N LEU A 52 -1.11 1.91 -1.75
CA LEU A 52 -2.38 1.21 -1.71
C LEU A 52 -2.18 -0.29 -1.95
N LEU A 53 -1.38 -0.66 -2.95
CA LEU A 53 -1.08 -2.07 -3.25
C LEU A 53 -0.28 -2.71 -2.13
N HIS A 54 0.64 -1.97 -1.50
CA HIS A 54 1.43 -2.45 -0.36
C HIS A 54 0.49 -2.88 0.78
N GLU A 55 -0.48 -2.03 1.14
CA GLU A 55 -1.43 -2.35 2.20
C GLU A 55 -2.38 -3.48 1.79
N LEU A 56 -2.80 -3.52 0.53
CA LEU A 56 -3.63 -4.62 0.04
C LEU A 56 -2.88 -5.96 0.10
N CYS A 57 -1.59 -5.97 -0.22
CA CYS A 57 -0.78 -7.20 -0.09
C CYS A 57 -0.72 -7.68 1.35
N HIS A 58 -0.75 -6.77 2.33
CA HIS A 58 -0.79 -7.15 3.74
C HIS A 58 -2.10 -7.82 4.15
N THR A 59 -3.17 -7.72 3.36
CA THR A 59 -4.39 -8.47 3.65
C THR A 59 -4.19 -9.98 3.44
N ILE A 60 -3.14 -10.37 2.72
CA ILE A 60 -2.79 -11.75 2.45
C ILE A 60 -1.53 -12.15 3.21
N GLU A 61 -0.46 -11.33 3.13
CA GLU A 61 0.81 -11.57 3.78
C GLU A 61 1.13 -10.41 4.72
N MET A 62 0.91 -10.62 6.03
CA MET A 62 1.11 -9.55 7.03
C MET A 62 2.57 -9.16 7.20
N ASN A 63 3.49 -10.11 7.05
CA ASN A 63 4.92 -9.85 7.21
C ASN A 63 5.57 -9.49 5.89
N HIS A 64 6.65 -8.72 5.94
CA HIS A 64 7.46 -8.39 4.75
C HIS A 64 8.38 -9.57 4.37
N SER A 65 7.77 -10.75 4.20
CA SER A 65 8.47 -11.98 3.83
C SER A 65 8.70 -12.02 2.32
N ASP A 66 9.41 -13.08 1.86
CA ASP A 66 9.60 -13.30 0.43
C ASP A 66 8.26 -13.41 -0.31
N ARG A 67 7.25 -14.00 0.35
CA ARG A 67 5.92 -14.13 -0.22
C ARG A 67 5.26 -12.77 -0.43
N PHE A 68 5.44 -11.85 0.53
CA PHE A 68 4.93 -10.50 0.41
C PHE A 68 5.56 -9.80 -0.80
N TRP A 69 6.87 -9.86 -0.91
CA TRP A 69 7.58 -9.17 -2.01
C TRP A 69 7.30 -9.81 -3.36
N ALA A 70 7.11 -11.14 -3.40
CA ALA A 70 6.68 -11.81 -4.64
C ALA A 70 5.30 -11.32 -5.08
N LEU A 71 4.38 -11.14 -4.13
CA LEU A 71 3.06 -10.62 -4.41
C LEU A 71 3.13 -9.15 -4.86
N MET A 72 3.95 -8.33 -4.20
CA MET A 72 4.17 -6.94 -4.60
C MET A 72 4.71 -6.85 -6.03
N ASP A 73 5.69 -7.68 -6.38
CA ASP A 73 6.23 -7.71 -7.74
C ASP A 73 5.17 -8.09 -8.76
N LYS A 74 4.30 -9.04 -8.41
CA LYS A 74 3.22 -9.45 -9.30
C LYS A 74 2.26 -8.29 -9.60
N VAL A 75 1.84 -7.54 -8.57
CA VAL A 75 0.85 -6.47 -8.75
C VAL A 75 1.47 -5.17 -9.26
N THR A 76 2.79 -5.02 -9.19
CA THR A 76 3.50 -3.85 -9.70
C THR A 76 4.27 -4.15 -10.99
N GLU A 77 4.08 -5.34 -11.56
CA GLU A 77 4.75 -5.76 -12.79
C GLU A 77 6.29 -5.72 -12.66
N GLY A 78 6.79 -6.17 -11.50
CA GLY A 78 8.23 -6.24 -11.24
C GLY A 78 8.87 -4.94 -10.79
N LYS A 79 8.08 -3.92 -10.47
CA LYS A 79 8.58 -2.59 -10.12
C LYS A 79 8.57 -2.28 -8.63
N ALA A 80 8.28 -3.28 -7.78
CA ALA A 80 8.12 -3.04 -6.35
C ALA A 80 9.34 -2.38 -5.71
N LEU A 81 10.54 -2.87 -6.03
CA LEU A 81 11.77 -2.33 -5.45
C LEU A 81 12.06 -0.90 -5.92
N GLU A 82 11.85 -0.62 -7.20
CA GLU A 82 12.02 0.72 -7.75
C GLU A 82 11.07 1.72 -7.09
N LEU A 83 9.81 1.35 -6.97
CA LEU A 83 8.79 2.20 -6.36
C LEU A 83 9.08 2.43 -4.88
N ARG A 84 9.56 1.41 -4.18
CA ARG A 84 9.97 1.55 -2.78
C ARG A 84 11.11 2.55 -2.63
N LYS A 85 12.11 2.48 -3.50
CA LYS A 85 13.23 3.42 -3.48
C LYS A 85 12.78 4.85 -3.78
N GLU A 86 11.89 4.99 -4.73
CA GLU A 86 11.36 6.31 -5.08
C GLU A 86 10.55 6.90 -3.93
N LEU A 87 9.71 6.09 -3.28
CA LEU A 87 8.92 6.56 -2.14
C LEU A 87 9.78 7.08 -1.00
N LYS A 88 10.96 6.49 -0.78
CA LYS A 88 11.87 6.94 0.28
C LYS A 88 12.38 8.35 0.09
N LYS A 89 12.25 8.91 -1.10
CA LYS A 89 12.67 10.30 -1.39
C LYS A 89 11.65 11.32 -0.89
N TYR A 90 10.46 10.89 -0.51
CA TYR A 90 9.40 11.76 -0.03
C TYR A 90 9.34 11.73 1.49
N HIS A 91 9.07 12.88 2.09
CA HIS A 91 8.95 13.02 3.54
C HIS A 91 7.55 13.45 3.91
N MET A 92 7.05 12.91 5.00
CA MET A 92 5.76 13.31 5.55
C MET A 92 5.93 14.61 6.32
N LEU A 93 4.97 15.50 6.16
CA LEU A 93 4.96 16.79 6.84
C LEU A 93 4.38 16.69 8.25
#